data_d2cce4fb74ec36a96c49976ba8bac101
#
_entry.id   d2cce4fb74ec36a96c49976ba8bac101
#
_cell.length_a   1.000
_cell.length_b   1.000
_cell.length_c   1.000
_cell.angle_alpha   90.00
_cell.angle_beta   90.00
_cell.angle_gamma   90.00
#
_symmetry.space_group_name_H-M   'P 1'
#
loop_
_entity.id
_entity.type
_entity.pdbx_description
1 polymer ?
#
loop_
_entity_poly.entity_id
_entity_poly.type
_entity_poly.pdbx_seq_one_letter_code
_entity_poly.pdbx_strand_id
1 'polypeptide(L)'
;SRGLGDVYKRQASIQRALARFKKHHSDLKDLPNKVVFQMNDTHPTVAVAELMRILVDEEHLSWDDAWDITTRCVAYTNHTIMAEALEKWPIEIFQRLLPRVYQIVDEINRRFVMQINERYPGNEDKVRKMAILYDGQVKMANMAIVAGYSVNGVAKLHTEILKNQELHDFYEMFPEKFNNKTNGITQRRFLAHANPLLADWATKKVGAGWITDLTMLSKLKAYADSPVAQQEFAEIKRANKVRLAKYIKEHNGIDVNPDSIFDVQVKSCLLYTSPSPRD
;
A
#
# COMPACT_ATOMS: atom_id res chain seq x y z
N SER A 1 -14.71 -4.78 8.22
CA SER A 1 -14.83 -3.35 8.45
C SER A 1 -13.79 -2.91 9.46
N ARG A 2 -12.87 -2.10 9.03
CA ARG A 2 -11.87 -1.49 9.90
C ARG A 2 -12.56 -0.33 10.58
N GLY A 3 -12.87 -0.49 11.85
CA GLY A 3 -13.70 0.43 12.58
C GLY A 3 -12.91 1.51 13.32
N LEU A 4 -13.61 2.24 14.18
CA LEU A 4 -13.08 3.31 15.03
C LEU A 4 -11.87 2.88 15.87
N GLY A 5 -11.76 1.59 16.23
CA GLY A 5 -10.59 1.04 16.92
C GLY A 5 -9.28 1.16 16.13
N ASP A 6 -9.33 1.05 14.80
CA ASP A 6 -8.14 1.27 13.95
C ASP A 6 -7.73 2.74 13.95
N VAL A 7 -8.69 3.68 13.96
CA VAL A 7 -8.42 5.12 14.09
C VAL A 7 -7.69 5.41 15.40
N TYR A 8 -8.22 4.96 16.51
CA TYR A 8 -7.59 5.16 17.84
C TYR A 8 -6.20 4.54 17.93
N LYS A 9 -5.99 3.38 17.31
CA LYS A 9 -4.66 2.76 17.23
C LYS A 9 -3.66 3.65 16.48
N ARG A 10 -4.08 4.31 15.39
CA ARG A 10 -3.22 5.24 14.63
C ARG A 10 -2.90 6.48 15.46
N GLN A 11 -3.91 7.07 16.11
CA GLN A 11 -3.72 8.21 16.99
C GLN A 11 -2.73 7.89 18.12
N ALA A 12 -2.91 6.77 18.83
CA ALA A 12 -2.01 6.32 19.87
C ALA A 12 -0.57 6.08 19.36
N SER A 13 -0.41 5.57 18.14
CA SER A 13 0.91 5.36 17.54
C SER A 13 1.65 6.68 17.28
N ILE A 14 0.97 7.70 16.78
CA ILE A 14 1.52 9.05 16.59
C ILE A 14 1.93 9.66 17.93
N GLN A 15 1.02 9.62 18.91
CA GLN A 15 1.29 10.15 20.26
C GLN A 15 2.50 9.49 20.90
N ARG A 16 2.62 8.17 20.79
CA ARG A 16 3.79 7.43 21.30
C ARG A 16 5.08 7.82 20.61
N ALA A 17 5.06 7.99 19.29
CA ALA A 17 6.25 8.38 18.53
C ALA A 17 6.72 9.78 18.94
N LEU A 18 5.81 10.74 19.09
CA LEU A 18 6.11 12.09 19.54
C LEU A 18 6.63 12.11 20.98
N ALA A 19 6.00 11.36 21.89
CA ALA A 19 6.47 11.26 23.27
C ALA A 19 7.90 10.69 23.34
N ARG A 20 8.22 9.71 22.49
CA ARG A 20 9.58 9.17 22.39
C ARG A 20 10.56 10.20 21.83
N PHE A 21 10.18 10.91 20.78
CA PHE A 21 10.99 11.98 20.19
C PHE A 21 11.34 13.05 21.23
N LYS A 22 10.33 13.55 21.96
CA LYS A 22 10.48 14.62 22.96
C LYS A 22 11.38 14.27 24.15
N LYS A 23 11.65 12.98 24.41
CA LYS A 23 12.63 12.56 25.43
C LYS A 23 14.07 12.93 25.07
N HIS A 24 14.38 13.08 23.79
CA HIS A 24 15.73 13.27 23.32
C HIS A 24 15.92 14.53 22.47
N HIS A 25 14.84 15.20 22.09
CA HIS A 25 14.81 16.37 21.22
C HIS A 25 13.81 17.38 21.74
N SER A 26 14.20 18.66 21.75
CA SER A 26 13.37 19.77 22.22
C SER A 26 12.68 20.54 21.08
N ASP A 27 13.26 20.55 19.90
CA ASP A 27 12.73 21.28 18.75
C ASP A 27 11.95 20.35 17.82
N LEU A 28 10.65 20.58 17.73
CA LEU A 28 9.74 19.81 16.85
C LEU A 28 10.03 20.01 15.36
N LYS A 29 10.71 21.09 14.98
CA LYS A 29 11.14 21.29 13.58
C LYS A 29 12.17 20.25 13.14
N ASP A 30 12.84 19.58 14.08
CA ASP A 30 13.75 18.47 13.79
C ASP A 30 13.05 17.10 13.65
N LEU A 31 11.73 17.02 13.92
CA LEU A 31 10.97 15.77 13.83
C LEU A 31 11.13 15.07 12.47
N PRO A 32 11.07 15.77 11.31
CA PRO A 32 11.21 15.11 10.00
C PRO A 32 12.58 14.45 9.79
N ASN A 33 13.62 14.88 10.49
CA ASN A 33 14.95 14.30 10.42
C ASN A 33 15.10 13.02 11.26
N LYS A 34 14.14 12.72 12.12
CA LYS A 34 14.21 11.63 13.09
C LYS A 34 13.06 10.62 12.97
N VAL A 35 11.92 11.04 12.42
CA VAL A 35 10.69 10.23 12.40
C VAL A 35 10.04 10.30 11.03
N VAL A 36 9.71 9.14 10.49
CA VAL A 36 8.89 8.99 9.28
C VAL A 36 7.72 8.06 9.58
N PHE A 37 6.54 8.46 9.14
CA PHE A 37 5.34 7.65 9.19
C PHE A 37 5.02 7.14 7.78
N GLN A 38 5.34 5.87 7.52
CA GLN A 38 4.99 5.23 6.26
C GLN A 38 3.54 4.75 6.33
N MET A 39 2.69 5.37 5.54
CA MET A 39 1.30 4.95 5.38
C MET A 39 1.24 3.79 4.38
N ASN A 40 1.03 2.59 4.91
CA ASN A 40 0.88 1.38 4.11
C ASN A 40 -0.59 1.26 3.70
N ASP A 41 -0.90 1.64 2.47
CA ASP A 41 -2.24 1.90 1.97
C ASP A 41 -2.91 3.11 2.68
N THR A 42 -4.22 3.29 2.50
CA THR A 42 -4.99 4.41 3.08
C THR A 42 -5.43 4.18 4.52
N HIS A 43 -5.30 2.97 5.02
CA HIS A 43 -5.79 2.60 6.36
C HIS A 43 -5.24 3.45 7.51
N PRO A 44 -3.97 3.93 7.47
CA PRO A 44 -3.45 4.81 8.51
C PRO A 44 -3.55 6.30 8.19
N THR A 45 -4.27 6.72 7.15
CA THR A 45 -4.24 8.11 6.65
C THR A 45 -4.74 9.13 7.68
N VAL A 46 -5.59 8.74 8.60
CA VAL A 46 -6.03 9.58 9.73
C VAL A 46 -4.85 10.09 10.57
N ALA A 47 -3.70 9.40 10.50
CA ALA A 47 -2.47 9.83 11.17
C ALA A 47 -1.99 11.22 10.73
N VAL A 48 -2.28 11.62 9.49
CA VAL A 48 -1.98 12.97 8.98
C VAL A 48 -2.70 14.02 9.80
N ALA A 49 -4.01 13.88 9.95
CA ALA A 49 -4.84 14.84 10.70
C ALA A 49 -4.54 14.79 12.20
N GLU A 50 -4.23 13.61 12.75
CA GLU A 50 -3.82 13.49 14.15
C GLU A 50 -2.49 14.15 14.43
N LEU A 51 -1.49 14.00 13.56
CA LEU A 51 -0.21 14.70 13.71
C LEU A 51 -0.42 16.21 13.68
N MET A 52 -1.22 16.70 12.73
CA MET A 52 -1.57 18.12 12.66
C MET A 52 -2.29 18.60 13.94
N ARG A 53 -3.24 17.81 14.43
CA ARG A 53 -3.97 18.15 15.67
C ARG A 53 -3.02 18.31 16.85
N ILE A 54 -2.11 17.36 17.05
CA ILE A 54 -1.14 17.43 18.15
C ILE A 54 -0.24 18.65 18.00
N LEU A 55 0.33 18.87 16.80
CA LEU A 55 1.24 19.99 16.57
C LEU A 55 0.57 21.35 16.75
N VAL A 56 -0.69 21.49 16.35
CA VAL A 56 -1.44 22.76 16.48
C VAL A 56 -2.05 22.92 17.87
N ASP A 57 -2.80 21.91 18.36
CA ASP A 57 -3.62 22.03 19.55
C ASP A 57 -2.83 21.79 20.86
N GLU A 58 -1.88 20.85 20.85
CA GLU A 58 -1.11 20.47 22.05
C GLU A 58 0.26 21.15 22.10
N GLU A 59 0.93 21.27 20.96
CA GLU A 59 2.27 21.87 20.88
C GLU A 59 2.23 23.36 20.49
N HIS A 60 1.03 23.89 20.20
CA HIS A 60 0.78 25.31 19.93
C HIS A 60 1.59 25.90 18.76
N LEU A 61 1.92 25.07 17.77
CA LEU A 61 2.55 25.54 16.55
C LEU A 61 1.53 26.28 15.65
N SER A 62 2.04 27.18 14.83
CA SER A 62 1.25 27.72 13.72
C SER A 62 0.84 26.62 12.76
N TRP A 63 -0.25 26.84 12.01
CA TRP A 63 -0.67 25.88 10.98
C TRP A 63 0.46 25.61 9.98
N ASP A 64 1.12 26.64 9.54
CA ASP A 64 2.14 26.55 8.49
C ASP A 64 3.37 25.77 8.97
N ASP A 65 3.84 26.01 10.21
CA ASP A 65 4.92 25.22 10.82
C ASP A 65 4.50 23.74 11.01
N ALA A 66 3.28 23.51 11.51
CA ALA A 66 2.75 22.16 11.70
C ALA A 66 2.60 21.41 10.36
N TRP A 67 2.14 22.09 9.31
CA TRP A 67 1.99 21.50 7.99
C TRP A 67 3.34 21.20 7.33
N ASP A 68 4.32 22.09 7.45
CA ASP A 68 5.68 21.84 6.97
C ASP A 68 6.28 20.59 7.64
N ILE A 69 6.15 20.45 8.95
CA ILE A 69 6.62 19.28 9.69
C ILE A 69 5.87 18.01 9.22
N THR A 70 4.54 18.06 9.16
CA THR A 70 3.71 16.91 8.79
C THR A 70 4.03 16.41 7.40
N THR A 71 4.09 17.30 6.42
CA THR A 71 4.34 16.93 5.02
C THR A 71 5.75 16.40 4.76
N ARG A 72 6.67 16.60 5.66
CA ARG A 72 8.02 16.01 5.63
C ARG A 72 8.15 14.73 6.45
N CYS A 73 7.12 14.38 7.26
CA CYS A 73 7.12 13.19 8.10
C CYS A 73 6.33 12.02 7.53
N VAL A 74 5.44 12.23 6.56
CA VAL A 74 4.54 11.18 6.07
C VAL A 74 4.81 10.80 4.63
N ALA A 75 4.75 9.50 4.34
CA ALA A 75 4.87 8.95 3.00
C ALA A 75 3.77 7.90 2.78
N TYR A 76 3.34 7.71 1.54
CA TYR A 76 2.21 6.86 1.18
C TYR A 76 2.60 5.79 0.17
N THR A 77 2.25 4.55 0.46
CA THR A 77 2.34 3.42 -0.47
C THR A 77 0.94 3.02 -0.92
N ASN A 78 0.67 3.11 -2.21
CA ASN A 78 -0.58 2.65 -2.81
C ASN A 78 -0.46 1.19 -3.23
N HIS A 79 -1.49 0.36 -2.91
CA HIS A 79 -1.55 -1.06 -3.26
C HIS A 79 -2.67 -1.41 -4.25
N THR A 80 -3.51 -0.44 -4.65
CA THR A 80 -4.65 -0.69 -5.54
C THR A 80 -4.66 0.24 -6.73
N ILE A 81 -5.15 -0.28 -7.87
CA ILE A 81 -5.40 0.51 -9.09
C ILE A 81 -6.89 0.71 -9.35
N MET A 82 -7.77 0.12 -8.54
CA MET A 82 -9.22 0.21 -8.75
C MET A 82 -9.78 1.38 -7.98
N ALA A 83 -10.40 2.33 -8.68
CA ALA A 83 -10.97 3.55 -8.09
C ALA A 83 -12.02 3.24 -7.01
N GLU A 84 -12.84 2.21 -7.21
CA GLU A 84 -13.84 1.74 -6.25
C GLU A 84 -13.25 1.11 -4.98
N ALA A 85 -11.98 0.70 -5.02
CA ALA A 85 -11.27 0.16 -3.88
C ALA A 85 -10.58 1.24 -3.02
N LEU A 86 -10.55 2.49 -3.49
CA LEU A 86 -10.02 3.60 -2.73
C LEU A 86 -10.98 3.92 -1.57
N GLU A 87 -10.42 3.98 -0.36
CA GLU A 87 -11.17 4.17 0.87
C GLU A 87 -11.82 5.55 0.92
N LYS A 88 -13.14 5.54 1.17
CA LYS A 88 -13.96 6.76 1.34
C LYS A 88 -14.80 6.60 2.59
N TRP A 89 -14.96 7.69 3.34
CA TRP A 89 -15.82 7.74 4.51
C TRP A 89 -16.91 8.78 4.31
N PRO A 90 -18.19 8.48 4.66
CA PRO A 90 -19.21 9.52 4.72
C PRO A 90 -18.81 10.63 5.69
N ILE A 91 -18.84 11.88 5.22
CA ILE A 91 -18.47 13.05 6.03
C ILE A 91 -19.29 13.10 7.33
N GLU A 92 -20.59 12.83 7.26
CA GLU A 92 -21.49 12.84 8.42
C GLU A 92 -21.00 11.90 9.53
N ILE A 93 -20.60 10.67 9.18
CA ILE A 93 -20.09 9.71 10.16
C ILE A 93 -18.74 10.17 10.70
N PHE A 94 -17.84 10.59 9.81
CA PHE A 94 -16.49 11.03 10.18
C PHE A 94 -16.54 12.25 11.11
N GLN A 95 -17.33 13.25 10.76
CA GLN A 95 -17.51 14.48 11.55
C GLN A 95 -18.12 14.21 12.92
N ARG A 96 -19.12 13.31 13.00
CA ARG A 96 -19.77 12.95 14.26
C ARG A 96 -18.83 12.20 15.22
N LEU A 97 -18.02 11.28 14.68
CA LEU A 97 -17.13 10.45 15.49
C LEU A 97 -15.82 11.15 15.85
N LEU A 98 -15.32 12.00 14.98
CA LEU A 98 -14.00 12.63 15.08
C LEU A 98 -14.11 14.15 14.78
N PRO A 99 -14.87 14.93 15.54
CA PRO A 99 -15.19 16.31 15.18
C PRO A 99 -13.96 17.20 15.05
N ARG A 100 -12.96 17.08 15.92
CA ARG A 100 -11.74 17.89 15.82
C ARG A 100 -10.85 17.46 14.67
N VAL A 101 -10.69 16.15 14.47
CA VAL A 101 -9.95 15.60 13.30
C VAL A 101 -10.60 16.05 12.00
N TYR A 102 -11.94 16.04 11.93
CA TYR A 102 -12.66 16.55 10.77
C TYR A 102 -12.37 18.03 10.49
N GLN A 103 -12.36 18.89 11.50
CA GLN A 103 -12.00 20.31 11.32
C GLN A 103 -10.59 20.47 10.74
N ILE A 104 -9.64 19.65 11.15
CA ILE A 104 -8.29 19.64 10.60
C ILE A 104 -8.32 19.20 9.12
N VAL A 105 -9.03 18.13 8.81
CA VAL A 105 -9.19 17.64 7.42
C VAL A 105 -9.86 18.71 6.54
N ASP A 106 -10.88 19.39 7.05
CA ASP A 106 -11.57 20.45 6.32
C ASP A 106 -10.63 21.61 5.98
N GLU A 107 -9.80 22.05 6.91
CA GLU A 107 -8.81 23.10 6.66
C GLU A 107 -7.71 22.64 5.68
N ILE A 108 -7.24 21.38 5.76
CA ILE A 108 -6.32 20.82 4.78
C ILE A 108 -6.97 20.85 3.39
N ASN A 109 -8.23 20.40 3.31
CA ASN A 109 -8.98 20.38 2.06
C ASN A 109 -9.18 21.80 1.50
N ARG A 110 -9.59 22.76 2.33
CA ARG A 110 -9.79 24.15 1.91
C ARG A 110 -8.53 24.74 1.28
N ARG A 111 -7.39 24.58 1.95
CA ARG A 111 -6.09 25.06 1.43
C ARG A 111 -5.68 24.35 0.16
N PHE A 112 -5.92 23.05 0.07
CA PHE A 112 -5.57 22.28 -1.12
C PHE A 112 -6.48 22.64 -2.32
N VAL A 113 -7.77 22.84 -2.10
CA VAL A 113 -8.69 23.31 -3.15
C VAL A 113 -8.28 24.69 -3.68
N MET A 114 -7.78 25.58 -2.81
CA MET A 114 -7.22 26.86 -3.26
C MET A 114 -6.02 26.65 -4.20
N GLN A 115 -5.11 25.72 -3.88
CA GLN A 115 -3.98 25.38 -4.75
C GLN A 115 -4.44 24.80 -6.10
N ILE A 116 -5.48 23.94 -6.10
CA ILE A 116 -6.05 23.42 -7.35
C ILE A 116 -6.60 24.56 -8.20
N ASN A 117 -7.37 25.47 -7.61
CA ASN A 117 -7.99 26.60 -8.33
C ASN A 117 -6.94 27.61 -8.83
N GLU A 118 -5.87 27.81 -8.11
CA GLU A 118 -4.73 28.63 -8.55
C GLU A 118 -4.02 28.00 -9.76
N ARG A 119 -3.80 26.69 -9.72
CA ARG A 119 -3.12 25.96 -10.80
C ARG A 119 -4.01 25.72 -12.02
N TYR A 120 -5.30 25.50 -11.81
CA TYR A 120 -6.29 25.15 -12.83
C TYR A 120 -7.57 26.00 -12.67
N PRO A 121 -7.53 27.32 -12.97
CA PRO A 121 -8.65 28.21 -12.74
C PRO A 121 -9.92 27.74 -13.43
N GLY A 122 -11.04 27.64 -12.68
CA GLY A 122 -12.34 27.27 -13.20
C GLY A 122 -12.52 25.80 -13.60
N ASN A 123 -11.56 24.93 -13.27
CA ASN A 123 -11.64 23.50 -13.59
C ASN A 123 -12.27 22.69 -12.46
N GLU A 124 -13.61 22.67 -12.42
CA GLU A 124 -14.39 21.93 -11.42
C GLU A 124 -14.13 20.41 -11.46
N ASP A 125 -13.78 19.84 -12.62
CA ASP A 125 -13.47 18.43 -12.75
C ASP A 125 -12.19 18.06 -11.96
N LYS A 126 -11.18 18.89 -12.01
CA LYS A 126 -9.97 18.74 -11.20
C LYS A 126 -10.29 18.81 -9.70
N VAL A 127 -11.11 19.77 -9.28
CA VAL A 127 -11.55 19.88 -7.88
C VAL A 127 -12.28 18.62 -7.45
N ARG A 128 -13.25 18.16 -8.23
CA ARG A 128 -14.04 16.95 -7.96
C ARG A 128 -13.16 15.71 -7.80
N LYS A 129 -12.16 15.55 -8.64
CA LYS A 129 -11.25 14.39 -8.62
C LYS A 129 -10.24 14.43 -7.47
N MET A 130 -9.67 15.60 -7.21
CA MET A 130 -8.50 15.75 -6.34
C MET A 130 -8.83 16.19 -4.92
N ALA A 131 -9.94 16.88 -4.68
CA ALA A 131 -10.32 17.33 -3.34
C ALA A 131 -10.43 16.17 -2.35
N ILE A 132 -10.05 16.43 -1.10
CA ILE A 132 -10.15 15.47 0.00
C ILE A 132 -11.61 15.28 0.41
N LEU A 133 -12.37 16.40 0.49
CA LEU A 133 -13.80 16.43 0.80
C LEU A 133 -14.56 16.79 -0.45
N TYR A 134 -15.37 15.86 -0.95
CA TYR A 134 -16.23 16.08 -2.10
C TYR A 134 -17.40 15.06 -2.11
N ASP A 135 -18.57 15.45 -2.59
CA ASP A 135 -19.78 14.62 -2.67
C ASP A 135 -20.14 13.90 -1.35
N GLY A 136 -20.00 14.60 -0.22
CA GLY A 136 -20.31 14.03 1.09
C GLY A 136 -19.33 12.95 1.56
N GLN A 137 -18.15 12.82 0.93
CA GLN A 137 -17.16 11.80 1.23
C GLN A 137 -15.81 12.41 1.64
N VAL A 138 -15.13 11.75 2.59
CA VAL A 138 -13.71 11.95 2.89
C VAL A 138 -12.92 10.95 2.05
N LYS A 139 -12.12 11.44 1.10
CA LYS A 139 -11.30 10.63 0.19
C LYS A 139 -9.92 10.43 0.80
N MET A 140 -9.69 9.28 1.43
CA MET A 140 -8.46 9.00 2.18
C MET A 140 -7.21 8.99 1.31
N ALA A 141 -7.26 8.40 0.12
CA ALA A 141 -6.11 8.40 -0.79
C ALA A 141 -5.70 9.82 -1.20
N ASN A 142 -6.67 10.70 -1.46
CA ASN A 142 -6.40 12.09 -1.80
C ASN A 142 -5.68 12.81 -0.64
N MET A 143 -6.12 12.61 0.60
CA MET A 143 -5.44 13.17 1.78
C MET A 143 -4.03 12.62 1.95
N ALA A 144 -3.82 11.32 1.74
CA ALA A 144 -2.51 10.69 1.82
C ALA A 144 -1.52 11.25 0.79
N ILE A 145 -1.96 11.50 -0.43
CA ILE A 145 -1.14 12.08 -1.51
C ILE A 145 -0.81 13.54 -1.23
N VAL A 146 -1.80 14.32 -0.80
CA VAL A 146 -1.62 15.75 -0.48
C VAL A 146 -0.58 15.94 0.62
N ALA A 147 -0.69 15.16 1.69
CA ALA A 147 0.20 15.27 2.85
C ALA A 147 1.54 14.56 2.67
N GLY A 148 1.60 13.49 1.88
CA GLY A 148 2.83 12.69 1.72
C GLY A 148 3.91 13.39 0.89
N TYR A 149 5.16 13.33 1.33
CA TYR A 149 6.30 13.78 0.52
C TYR A 149 6.65 12.78 -0.58
N SER A 150 6.24 11.52 -0.43
CA SER A 150 6.52 10.43 -1.37
C SER A 150 5.29 9.54 -1.51
N VAL A 151 4.95 9.24 -2.75
CA VAL A 151 3.84 8.35 -3.13
C VAL A 151 4.43 7.26 -4.02
N ASN A 152 4.40 6.01 -3.58
CA ASN A 152 4.90 4.92 -4.39
C ASN A 152 3.85 3.88 -4.74
N GLY A 153 3.97 3.36 -5.96
CA GLY A 153 3.38 2.08 -6.33
C GLY A 153 4.28 0.93 -5.94
N VAL A 154 3.79 -0.31 -6.09
CA VAL A 154 4.45 -1.53 -5.61
C VAL A 154 4.97 -2.45 -6.69
N ALA A 155 4.89 -2.02 -7.95
CA ALA A 155 5.51 -2.64 -9.12
C ALA A 155 5.64 -1.59 -10.23
N LYS A 156 6.58 -1.76 -11.16
CA LYS A 156 6.80 -0.81 -12.26
C LYS A 156 5.51 -0.54 -13.04
N LEU A 157 4.84 -1.59 -13.50
CA LEU A 157 3.57 -1.45 -14.24
C LEU A 157 2.49 -0.78 -13.37
N HIS A 158 2.34 -1.16 -12.11
CA HIS A 158 1.40 -0.55 -11.19
C HIS A 158 1.65 0.96 -11.05
N THR A 159 2.90 1.35 -10.88
CA THR A 159 3.30 2.76 -10.76
C THR A 159 3.00 3.57 -12.02
N GLU A 160 3.23 2.99 -13.20
CA GLU A 160 2.90 3.64 -14.48
C GLU A 160 1.38 3.79 -14.66
N ILE A 161 0.58 2.82 -14.24
CA ILE A 161 -0.89 2.93 -14.25
C ILE A 161 -1.35 4.06 -13.30
N LEU A 162 -0.77 4.15 -12.10
CA LEU A 162 -1.08 5.24 -11.17
C LEU A 162 -0.79 6.61 -11.79
N LYS A 163 0.39 6.79 -12.39
CA LYS A 163 0.82 8.06 -13.00
C LYS A 163 -0.02 8.46 -14.22
N ASN A 164 -0.34 7.49 -15.06
CA ASN A 164 -0.92 7.79 -16.38
C ASN A 164 -2.46 7.66 -16.40
N GLN A 165 -3.06 7.06 -15.38
CA GLN A 165 -4.50 6.80 -15.32
C GLN A 165 -5.09 7.24 -13.97
N GLU A 166 -5.01 6.38 -12.94
CA GLU A 166 -5.78 6.52 -11.70
C GLU A 166 -5.47 7.77 -10.88
N LEU A 167 -4.21 8.18 -10.80
CA LEU A 167 -3.75 9.34 -10.05
C LEU A 167 -3.07 10.38 -10.96
N HIS A 168 -3.44 10.38 -12.24
CA HIS A 168 -2.82 11.25 -13.24
C HIS A 168 -2.87 12.73 -12.86
N ASP A 169 -3.99 13.22 -12.36
CA ASP A 169 -4.16 14.61 -11.96
C ASP A 169 -3.20 14.99 -10.81
N PHE A 170 -2.97 14.08 -9.87
CA PHE A 170 -1.98 14.29 -8.82
C PHE A 170 -0.54 14.21 -9.34
N TYR A 171 -0.27 13.30 -10.28
CA TYR A 171 1.05 13.20 -10.90
C TYR A 171 1.37 14.45 -11.73
N GLU A 172 0.41 15.01 -12.43
CA GLU A 172 0.57 16.26 -13.16
C GLU A 172 0.89 17.44 -12.22
N MET A 173 0.26 17.47 -11.04
CA MET A 173 0.46 18.54 -10.04
C MET A 173 1.74 18.36 -9.22
N PHE A 174 2.10 17.11 -8.87
CA PHE A 174 3.22 16.76 -7.98
C PHE A 174 4.06 15.61 -8.54
N PRO A 175 4.68 15.75 -9.73
CA PRO A 175 5.42 14.66 -10.36
C PRO A 175 6.56 14.13 -9.49
N GLU A 176 7.19 15.00 -8.69
CA GLU A 176 8.31 14.68 -7.82
C GLU A 176 7.96 13.72 -6.67
N LYS A 177 6.69 13.63 -6.28
CA LYS A 177 6.25 12.72 -5.22
C LYS A 177 6.22 11.26 -5.67
N PHE A 178 5.99 11.00 -6.97
CA PHE A 178 5.69 9.67 -7.48
C PHE A 178 6.94 8.86 -7.80
N ASN A 179 7.01 7.67 -7.23
CA ASN A 179 8.12 6.73 -7.48
C ASN A 179 7.65 5.28 -7.38
N ASN A 180 8.51 4.34 -7.77
CA ASN A 180 8.24 2.92 -7.67
C ASN A 180 9.11 2.25 -6.60
N LYS A 181 8.49 1.41 -5.79
CA LYS A 181 9.16 0.49 -4.87
C LYS A 181 8.56 -0.90 -5.08
N THR A 182 9.18 -1.69 -5.93
CA THR A 182 8.72 -3.05 -6.21
C THR A 182 8.67 -3.88 -4.94
N ASN A 183 7.52 -4.54 -4.70
CA ASN A 183 7.39 -5.48 -3.60
C ASN A 183 8.47 -6.56 -3.68
N GLY A 184 9.08 -6.84 -2.56
CA GLY A 184 9.97 -7.97 -2.41
C GLY A 184 9.23 -9.22 -1.97
N ILE A 185 9.89 -10.36 -2.18
CA ILE A 185 9.51 -11.64 -1.60
C ILE A 185 10.64 -12.17 -0.74
N THR A 186 10.32 -12.94 0.29
CA THR A 186 11.32 -13.70 1.01
C THR A 186 11.38 -15.13 0.49
N GLN A 187 12.51 -15.49 -0.12
CA GLN A 187 12.73 -16.83 -0.66
C GLN A 187 12.71 -17.92 0.43
N ARG A 188 13.00 -17.55 1.66
CA ARG A 188 12.95 -18.47 2.80
C ARG A 188 11.51 -18.95 3.05
N ARG A 189 10.52 -18.04 3.06
CA ARG A 189 9.12 -18.43 3.24
C ARG A 189 8.51 -19.01 1.98
N PHE A 190 8.66 -18.31 0.85
CA PHE A 190 7.92 -18.64 -0.38
C PHE A 190 8.55 -19.76 -1.21
N LEU A 191 9.82 -20.09 -1.00
CA LEU A 191 10.48 -21.21 -1.69
C LEU A 191 10.97 -22.26 -0.69
N ALA A 192 11.90 -21.93 0.20
CA ALA A 192 12.53 -22.92 1.09
C ALA A 192 11.50 -23.64 1.99
N HIS A 193 10.54 -22.89 2.56
CA HIS A 193 9.52 -23.45 3.46
C HIS A 193 8.30 -23.96 2.70
N ALA A 194 7.77 -23.17 1.76
CA ALA A 194 6.50 -23.48 1.11
C ALA A 194 6.61 -24.56 0.01
N ASN A 195 7.78 -24.72 -0.60
CA ASN A 195 8.00 -25.68 -1.69
C ASN A 195 9.33 -26.42 -1.53
N PRO A 196 9.45 -27.34 -0.56
CA PRO A 196 10.68 -28.03 -0.27
C PRO A 196 11.22 -28.86 -1.45
N LEU A 197 10.35 -29.46 -2.26
CA LEU A 197 10.78 -30.23 -3.44
C LEU A 197 11.53 -29.34 -4.45
N LEU A 198 11.01 -28.14 -4.71
CA LEU A 198 11.65 -27.18 -5.61
C LEU A 198 12.92 -26.59 -4.97
N ALA A 199 12.89 -26.34 -3.66
CA ALA A 199 14.04 -25.83 -2.91
C ALA A 199 15.21 -26.82 -2.94
N ASP A 200 14.95 -28.11 -2.76
CA ASP A 200 15.96 -29.18 -2.83
C ASP A 200 16.54 -29.31 -4.25
N TRP A 201 15.69 -29.24 -5.25
CA TRP A 201 16.11 -29.26 -6.65
C TRP A 201 17.01 -28.07 -6.99
N ALA A 202 16.61 -26.87 -6.60
CA ALA A 202 17.40 -25.66 -6.82
C ALA A 202 18.76 -25.76 -6.08
N THR A 203 18.76 -26.25 -4.85
CA THR A 203 19.96 -26.42 -4.05
C THR A 203 20.95 -27.44 -4.68
N LYS A 204 20.44 -28.52 -5.25
CA LYS A 204 21.25 -29.49 -6.00
C LYS A 204 21.90 -28.88 -7.26
N LYS A 205 21.23 -27.96 -7.93
CA LYS A 205 21.72 -27.33 -9.18
C LYS A 205 22.67 -26.15 -8.92
N VAL A 206 22.43 -25.31 -7.92
CA VAL A 206 23.16 -24.05 -7.74
C VAL A 206 23.75 -23.84 -6.34
N GLY A 207 23.62 -24.84 -5.45
CA GLY A 207 24.09 -24.75 -4.06
C GLY A 207 23.10 -24.06 -3.13
N ALA A 208 23.28 -24.17 -1.81
CA ALA A 208 22.36 -23.66 -0.78
C ALA A 208 22.46 -22.12 -0.55
N GLY A 209 23.43 -21.45 -1.14
CA GLY A 209 23.68 -20.02 -0.91
C GLY A 209 22.51 -19.10 -1.29
N TRP A 210 21.61 -19.55 -2.18
CA TRP A 210 20.41 -18.80 -2.57
C TRP A 210 19.47 -18.50 -1.39
N ILE A 211 19.56 -19.25 -0.30
CA ILE A 211 18.74 -19.01 0.90
C ILE A 211 19.01 -17.62 1.49
N THR A 212 20.25 -17.17 1.43
CA THR A 212 20.67 -15.84 1.90
C THR A 212 20.91 -14.84 0.78
N ASP A 213 21.25 -15.32 -0.43
CA ASP A 213 21.45 -14.50 -1.62
C ASP A 213 20.58 -15.01 -2.78
N LEU A 214 19.40 -14.38 -2.90
CA LEU A 214 18.41 -14.74 -3.93
C LEU A 214 18.95 -14.64 -5.36
N THR A 215 19.96 -13.79 -5.60
CA THR A 215 20.53 -13.59 -6.94
C THR A 215 21.19 -14.87 -7.48
N MET A 216 21.59 -15.78 -6.61
CA MET A 216 22.15 -17.08 -7.02
C MET A 216 21.18 -17.95 -7.82
N LEU A 217 19.87 -17.78 -7.65
CA LEU A 217 18.88 -18.50 -8.44
C LEU A 217 18.94 -18.15 -9.94
N SER A 218 19.54 -17.03 -10.31
CA SER A 218 19.78 -16.69 -11.73
C SER A 218 20.64 -17.71 -12.46
N LYS A 219 21.47 -18.47 -11.75
CA LYS A 219 22.29 -19.56 -12.30
C LYS A 219 21.44 -20.72 -12.84
N LEU A 220 20.18 -20.85 -12.41
CA LEU A 220 19.24 -21.83 -12.94
C LEU A 220 18.93 -21.60 -14.44
N LYS A 221 19.15 -20.40 -14.96
CA LYS A 221 19.00 -20.11 -16.38
C LYS A 221 19.85 -21.03 -17.27
N ALA A 222 21.00 -21.49 -16.79
CA ALA A 222 21.86 -22.42 -17.51
C ALA A 222 21.21 -23.80 -17.76
N TYR A 223 20.15 -24.12 -17.03
CA TYR A 223 19.41 -25.37 -17.14
C TYR A 223 18.09 -25.23 -17.95
N ALA A 224 17.77 -24.03 -18.43
CA ALA A 224 16.48 -23.77 -19.09
C ALA A 224 16.23 -24.66 -20.31
N ASP A 225 17.28 -24.93 -21.10
CA ASP A 225 17.19 -25.72 -22.32
C ASP A 225 17.59 -27.21 -22.10
N SER A 226 17.82 -27.64 -20.85
CA SER A 226 18.13 -29.03 -20.53
C SER A 226 16.86 -29.87 -20.43
N PRO A 227 16.64 -30.87 -21.30
CA PRO A 227 15.45 -31.74 -21.24
C PRO A 227 15.33 -32.46 -19.88
N VAL A 228 16.44 -32.85 -19.29
CA VAL A 228 16.47 -33.51 -17.98
C VAL A 228 16.01 -32.57 -16.88
N ALA A 229 16.50 -31.32 -16.85
CA ALA A 229 16.08 -30.34 -15.87
C ALA A 229 14.60 -29.94 -16.05
N GLN A 230 14.14 -29.84 -17.29
CA GLN A 230 12.72 -29.58 -17.59
C GLN A 230 11.82 -30.71 -17.07
N GLN A 231 12.23 -31.98 -17.26
CA GLN A 231 11.50 -33.14 -16.78
C GLN A 231 11.46 -33.16 -15.23
N GLU A 232 12.60 -32.99 -14.57
CA GLU A 232 12.69 -32.90 -13.11
C GLU A 232 11.75 -31.81 -12.55
N PHE A 233 11.75 -30.63 -13.19
CA PHE A 233 10.91 -29.51 -12.78
C PHE A 233 9.40 -29.81 -12.97
N ALA A 234 9.03 -30.45 -14.09
CA ALA A 234 7.66 -30.88 -14.37
C ALA A 234 7.17 -31.91 -13.34
N GLU A 235 8.00 -32.86 -12.96
CA GLU A 235 7.69 -33.85 -11.93
C GLU A 235 7.45 -33.21 -10.56
N ILE A 236 8.26 -32.23 -10.16
CA ILE A 236 8.06 -31.48 -8.92
C ILE A 236 6.72 -30.73 -8.95
N LYS A 237 6.41 -30.05 -10.04
CA LYS A 237 5.12 -29.35 -10.19
C LYS A 237 3.95 -30.33 -10.10
N ARG A 238 4.04 -31.47 -10.78
CA ARG A 238 3.01 -32.49 -10.75
C ARG A 238 2.81 -33.07 -9.34
N ALA A 239 3.90 -33.37 -8.62
CA ALA A 239 3.83 -33.86 -7.25
C ALA A 239 3.10 -32.87 -6.32
N ASN A 240 3.36 -31.58 -6.45
CA ASN A 240 2.68 -30.54 -5.69
C ASN A 240 1.18 -30.44 -6.07
N LYS A 241 0.82 -30.57 -7.36
CA LYS A 241 -0.57 -30.56 -7.82
C LYS A 241 -1.35 -31.78 -7.31
N VAL A 242 -0.74 -32.97 -7.31
CA VAL A 242 -1.34 -34.18 -6.72
C VAL A 242 -1.63 -33.99 -5.24
N ARG A 243 -0.68 -33.41 -4.49
CA ARG A 243 -0.86 -33.11 -3.07
C ARG A 243 -1.99 -32.11 -2.83
N LEU A 244 -2.08 -31.06 -3.66
CA LEU A 244 -3.12 -30.08 -3.57
C LEU A 244 -4.51 -30.67 -3.97
N ALA A 245 -4.58 -31.46 -5.02
CA ALA A 245 -5.81 -32.15 -5.43
C ALA A 245 -6.35 -33.08 -4.31
N LYS A 246 -5.45 -33.81 -3.63
CA LYS A 246 -5.80 -34.62 -2.45
C LYS A 246 -6.39 -33.75 -1.33
N TYR A 247 -5.70 -32.63 -0.99
CA TYR A 247 -6.19 -31.71 0.04
C TYR A 247 -7.56 -31.15 -0.29
N ILE A 248 -7.82 -30.73 -1.55
CA ILE A 248 -9.12 -30.23 -2.02
C ILE A 248 -10.18 -31.33 -1.88
N LYS A 249 -9.87 -32.57 -2.24
CA LYS A 249 -10.81 -33.69 -2.08
C LYS A 249 -11.18 -33.93 -0.63
N GLU A 250 -10.21 -33.92 0.26
CA GLU A 250 -10.43 -34.16 1.69
C GLU A 250 -11.22 -33.05 2.38
N HIS A 251 -11.01 -31.79 2.00
CA HIS A 251 -11.61 -30.63 2.68
C HIS A 251 -12.85 -30.06 1.99
N ASN A 252 -12.95 -30.21 0.68
CA ASN A 252 -14.03 -29.64 -0.12
C ASN A 252 -14.90 -30.70 -0.83
N GLY A 253 -14.50 -31.99 -0.82
CA GLY A 253 -15.19 -33.05 -1.50
C GLY A 253 -15.10 -33.02 -3.03
N ILE A 254 -14.26 -32.15 -3.60
CA ILE A 254 -14.15 -31.94 -5.05
C ILE A 254 -12.98 -32.72 -5.62
N ASP A 255 -13.24 -33.45 -6.73
CA ASP A 255 -12.18 -34.11 -7.50
C ASP A 255 -11.56 -33.12 -8.50
N VAL A 256 -10.24 -32.96 -8.41
CA VAL A 256 -9.44 -32.08 -9.29
C VAL A 256 -8.47 -32.92 -10.08
N ASN A 257 -8.43 -32.75 -11.40
CA ASN A 257 -7.45 -33.40 -12.24
C ASN A 257 -6.05 -32.75 -12.07
N PRO A 258 -5.04 -33.42 -11.53
CA PRO A 258 -3.70 -32.87 -11.33
C PRO A 258 -2.94 -32.58 -12.63
N ASP A 259 -3.41 -33.09 -13.78
CA ASP A 259 -2.80 -32.85 -15.08
C ASP A 259 -3.39 -31.60 -15.78
N SER A 260 -4.44 -30.99 -15.23
CA SER A 260 -4.97 -29.70 -15.70
C SER A 260 -4.06 -28.54 -15.34
N ILE A 261 -4.25 -27.38 -15.98
CA ILE A 261 -3.62 -26.13 -15.58
C ILE A 261 -4.31 -25.61 -14.32
N PHE A 262 -3.54 -25.37 -13.26
CA PHE A 262 -4.05 -24.76 -12.04
C PHE A 262 -3.85 -23.25 -12.13
N ASP A 263 -4.95 -22.52 -12.20
CA ASP A 263 -4.97 -21.07 -12.08
C ASP A 263 -5.34 -20.70 -10.65
N VAL A 264 -4.46 -19.97 -9.97
CA VAL A 264 -4.64 -19.55 -8.58
C VAL A 264 -4.60 -18.04 -8.53
N GLN A 265 -5.76 -17.43 -8.27
CA GLN A 265 -5.87 -15.99 -8.11
C GLN A 265 -6.18 -15.63 -6.66
N VAL A 266 -5.26 -14.93 -6.01
CA VAL A 266 -5.40 -14.45 -4.63
C VAL A 266 -5.44 -12.94 -4.64
N LYS A 267 -6.62 -12.37 -4.27
CA LYS A 267 -6.80 -10.92 -4.11
C LYS A 267 -7.28 -10.60 -2.70
N SER A 268 -6.63 -9.67 -2.04
CA SER A 268 -6.90 -9.37 -0.64
C SER A 268 -8.15 -8.53 -0.37
N CYS A 269 -8.76 -7.86 -1.34
CA CYS A 269 -9.83 -6.90 -1.04
C CYS A 269 -11.09 -6.90 -1.90
N LEU A 270 -11.21 -7.63 -3.03
CA LEU A 270 -12.26 -7.31 -3.99
C LEU A 270 -12.89 -8.49 -4.74
N LEU A 271 -12.88 -9.68 -4.15
CA LEU A 271 -13.59 -10.83 -4.72
C LEU A 271 -15.12 -10.62 -4.85
N TYR A 272 -15.68 -9.67 -4.09
CA TYR A 272 -17.12 -9.38 -4.13
C TYR A 272 -17.53 -8.35 -5.20
N THR A 273 -16.58 -7.65 -5.80
CA THR A 273 -16.86 -6.56 -6.74
C THR A 273 -16.19 -6.72 -8.11
N SER A 274 -15.34 -7.73 -8.29
CA SER A 274 -14.85 -8.09 -9.63
C SER A 274 -15.95 -8.88 -10.34
N PRO A 275 -16.52 -8.36 -11.44
CA PRO A 275 -17.42 -9.16 -12.26
C PRO A 275 -16.68 -10.41 -12.74
N SER A 276 -17.33 -11.55 -12.62
CA SER A 276 -16.82 -12.78 -13.21
C SER A 276 -16.77 -12.60 -14.73
N PRO A 277 -15.74 -13.12 -15.43
CA PRO A 277 -15.72 -13.12 -16.88
C PRO A 277 -16.91 -13.86 -17.54
N ARG A 278 -17.84 -14.38 -16.74
CA ARG A 278 -19.04 -15.14 -17.18
C ARG A 278 -20.36 -14.44 -16.88
N ASP A 279 -20.34 -13.25 -16.28
CA ASP A 279 -21.55 -12.48 -16.00
C ASP A 279 -21.85 -11.47 -17.11
#